data_808e23cf26334f1b7b75164c9cb933b2
#
_entry.id   808e23cf26334f1b7b75164c9cb933b2
#
_cell.length_a   1.000
_cell.length_b   1.000
_cell.length_c   1.000
_cell.angle_alpha   90.00
_cell.angle_beta   90.00
_cell.angle_gamma   90.00
#
_symmetry.space_group_name_H-M   'P 1'
#
loop_
_entity.id
_entity.type
_entity.pdbx_description
1 polymer ?
#
loop_
_entity_poly.entity_id
_entity_poly.type
_entity_poly.pdbx_seq_one_letter_code
_entity_poly.pdbx_strand_id
1 'polypeptide(L)'
;SNQREGNGKEFRKSGTVYYEGNWQKGKKNGPGTLFNSDGQKAFSGVFVKGKRDGQGKEYRKDGSLYYAGEWREEIKHGQGAIYNKKEQLVYTGQFREGKRHGKGKQYREDGTLYYDGLWRNNKKHGEGSLFAKNGEQVFTGNFREGRRVDI
;
A
#
# COMPACT_ATOMS: atom_id res chain seq x y z
N SER A 1 -20.20 -23.54 -20.35
CA SER A 1 -19.69 -22.18 -20.60
C SER A 1 -18.17 -22.16 -20.41
N ASN A 2 -17.46 -21.59 -21.38
CA ASN A 2 -16.00 -21.52 -21.38
C ASN A 2 -15.49 -20.37 -20.51
N GLN A 3 -15.60 -20.54 -19.20
CA GLN A 3 -15.02 -19.56 -18.28
C GLN A 3 -13.57 -19.95 -18.00
N ARG A 4 -12.71 -18.95 -17.86
CA ARG A 4 -11.29 -19.16 -17.55
C ARG A 4 -11.13 -19.78 -16.17
N GLU A 5 -10.28 -20.78 -16.10
CA GLU A 5 -9.90 -21.50 -14.87
C GLU A 5 -8.39 -21.71 -14.84
N GLY A 6 -7.80 -21.70 -13.63
CA GLY A 6 -6.37 -21.96 -13.47
C GLY A 6 -5.51 -20.81 -13.94
N ASN A 7 -4.25 -21.07 -14.28
CA ASN A 7 -3.30 -20.04 -14.73
C ASN A 7 -3.61 -19.58 -16.14
N GLY A 8 -3.54 -18.27 -16.37
CA GLY A 8 -3.76 -17.71 -17.68
C GLY A 8 -3.37 -16.27 -17.79
N LYS A 9 -3.29 -15.79 -19.04
CA LYS A 9 -2.94 -14.39 -19.34
C LYS A 9 -4.11 -13.70 -20.00
N GLU A 10 -4.26 -12.42 -19.67
CA GLU A 10 -5.19 -11.52 -20.36
C GLU A 10 -4.37 -10.45 -21.06
N PHE A 11 -4.72 -10.16 -22.32
CA PHE A 11 -3.99 -9.22 -23.17
C PHE A 11 -4.81 -7.97 -23.45
N ARG A 12 -4.12 -6.83 -23.57
CA ARG A 12 -4.72 -5.60 -24.07
C ARG A 12 -4.93 -5.72 -25.58
N LYS A 13 -5.73 -4.84 -26.13
CA LYS A 13 -5.93 -4.76 -27.59
C LYS A 13 -4.60 -4.54 -28.32
N SER A 14 -3.64 -3.87 -27.67
CA SER A 14 -2.32 -3.63 -28.23
C SER A 14 -1.47 -4.90 -28.33
N GLY A 15 -1.89 -6.01 -27.68
CA GLY A 15 -1.12 -7.23 -27.63
C GLY A 15 -0.24 -7.38 -26.41
N THR A 16 -0.11 -6.35 -25.59
CA THR A 16 0.68 -6.44 -24.35
C THR A 16 -0.13 -7.14 -23.25
N VAL A 17 0.57 -7.87 -22.38
CA VAL A 17 -0.07 -8.55 -21.25
C VAL A 17 -0.64 -7.52 -20.27
N TYR A 18 -1.88 -7.72 -19.88
CA TYR A 18 -2.52 -6.91 -18.86
C TYR A 18 -2.50 -7.63 -17.50
N TYR A 19 -2.81 -8.94 -17.50
CA TYR A 19 -2.85 -9.73 -16.27
C TYR A 19 -2.24 -11.11 -16.55
N GLU A 20 -1.50 -11.62 -15.58
CA GLU A 20 -1.00 -12.98 -15.60
C GLU A 20 -1.15 -13.58 -14.21
N GLY A 21 -1.91 -14.66 -14.11
CA GLY A 21 -2.13 -15.31 -12.84
C GLY A 21 -3.30 -16.27 -12.85
N ASN A 22 -3.86 -16.48 -11.69
CA ASN A 22 -4.92 -17.47 -11.50
C ASN A 22 -6.30 -16.90 -11.83
N TRP A 23 -7.15 -17.79 -12.32
CA TRP A 23 -8.53 -17.49 -12.72
C TRP A 23 -9.48 -18.53 -12.12
N GLN A 24 -10.67 -18.07 -11.79
CA GLN A 24 -11.77 -18.93 -11.39
C GLN A 24 -13.08 -18.36 -11.91
N LYS A 25 -13.86 -19.17 -12.63
CA LYS A 25 -15.15 -18.77 -13.20
C LYS A 25 -15.05 -17.46 -13.99
N GLY A 26 -13.99 -17.34 -14.78
CA GLY A 26 -13.79 -16.18 -15.64
C GLY A 26 -13.28 -14.92 -14.97
N LYS A 27 -13.01 -14.99 -13.67
CA LYS A 27 -12.50 -13.84 -12.90
C LYS A 27 -11.11 -14.12 -12.34
N LYS A 28 -10.31 -13.07 -12.19
CA LYS A 28 -9.03 -13.15 -11.49
C LYS A 28 -9.30 -13.67 -10.09
N ASN A 29 -8.58 -14.70 -9.67
CA ASN A 29 -8.79 -15.30 -8.36
C ASN A 29 -7.54 -16.04 -7.93
N GLY A 30 -6.95 -15.68 -6.78
CA GLY A 30 -5.68 -16.20 -6.32
C GLY A 30 -4.52 -15.28 -6.70
N PRO A 31 -3.27 -15.77 -6.63
CA PRO A 31 -2.10 -14.95 -6.97
C PRO A 31 -2.10 -14.51 -8.42
N GLY A 32 -1.70 -13.26 -8.66
CA GLY A 32 -1.61 -12.74 -10.01
C GLY A 32 -0.88 -11.41 -10.07
N THR A 33 -0.54 -11.00 -11.30
CA THR A 33 0.20 -9.77 -11.56
C THR A 33 -0.50 -8.96 -12.63
N LEU A 34 -0.70 -7.66 -12.35
CA LEU A 34 -1.16 -6.68 -13.33
C LEU A 34 0.05 -5.95 -13.90
N PHE A 35 0.01 -5.69 -15.20
CA PHE A 35 1.06 -4.96 -15.90
C PHE A 35 0.51 -3.67 -16.48
N ASN A 36 1.36 -2.64 -16.53
CA ASN A 36 1.01 -1.39 -17.20
C ASN A 36 1.22 -1.52 -18.72
N SER A 37 0.87 -0.48 -19.46
CA SER A 37 0.97 -0.49 -20.92
C SER A 37 2.42 -0.62 -21.43
N ASP A 38 3.41 -0.30 -20.60
CA ASP A 38 4.83 -0.43 -20.93
C ASP A 38 5.38 -1.82 -20.62
N GLY A 39 4.53 -2.73 -20.14
CA GLY A 39 4.95 -4.10 -19.81
C GLY A 39 5.57 -4.25 -18.43
N GLN A 40 5.57 -3.21 -17.62
CA GLN A 40 6.09 -3.27 -16.25
C GLN A 40 4.99 -3.65 -15.27
N LYS A 41 5.39 -4.27 -14.16
CA LYS A 41 4.44 -4.62 -13.09
C LYS A 41 3.80 -3.37 -12.51
N ALA A 42 2.47 -3.40 -12.40
CA ALA A 42 1.71 -2.37 -11.70
C ALA A 42 1.24 -2.87 -10.34
N PHE A 43 0.96 -4.17 -10.23
CA PHE A 43 0.51 -4.81 -9.00
C PHE A 43 0.84 -6.28 -9.03
N SER A 44 1.20 -6.84 -7.87
CA SER A 44 1.42 -8.27 -7.72
C SER A 44 0.85 -8.70 -6.37
N GLY A 45 -0.10 -9.63 -6.36
CA GLY A 45 -0.71 -10.06 -5.13
C GLY A 45 -1.91 -10.97 -5.33
N VAL A 46 -2.79 -10.98 -4.34
CA VAL A 46 -3.93 -11.89 -4.29
C VAL A 46 -5.20 -11.21 -4.80
N PHE A 47 -5.95 -11.94 -5.62
CA PHE A 47 -7.26 -11.51 -6.12
C PHE A 47 -8.34 -12.43 -5.60
N VAL A 48 -9.51 -11.88 -5.34
CA VAL A 48 -10.72 -12.62 -5.00
C VAL A 48 -11.86 -12.06 -5.85
N LYS A 49 -12.45 -12.92 -6.68
CA LYS A 49 -13.57 -12.56 -7.56
C LYS A 49 -13.30 -11.29 -8.38
N GLY A 50 -12.10 -11.18 -8.92
CA GLY A 50 -11.71 -10.08 -9.78
C GLY A 50 -11.14 -8.85 -9.08
N LYS A 51 -11.14 -8.83 -7.76
CA LYS A 51 -10.69 -7.68 -6.96
C LYS A 51 -9.42 -8.01 -6.17
N ARG A 52 -8.56 -7.02 -6.01
CA ARG A 52 -7.40 -7.17 -5.12
C ARG A 52 -7.90 -7.34 -3.69
N ASP A 53 -7.51 -8.43 -3.07
CA ASP A 53 -8.00 -8.79 -1.73
C ASP A 53 -7.00 -9.75 -1.10
N GLY A 54 -6.37 -9.35 0.00
CA GLY A 54 -5.28 -10.09 0.64
C GLY A 54 -3.97 -9.32 0.51
N GLN A 55 -2.85 -10.01 0.54
CA GLN A 55 -1.53 -9.38 0.44
C GLN A 55 -1.24 -8.95 -1.00
N GLY A 56 -0.66 -7.77 -1.17
CA GLY A 56 -0.29 -7.30 -2.50
C GLY A 56 0.68 -6.14 -2.49
N LYS A 57 1.42 -6.01 -3.59
CA LYS A 57 2.39 -4.95 -3.80
C LYS A 57 1.97 -4.10 -4.99
N GLU A 58 2.02 -2.80 -4.82
CA GLU A 58 1.70 -1.84 -5.86
C GLU A 58 2.98 -1.12 -6.27
N TYR A 59 3.17 -0.97 -7.58
CA TYR A 59 4.37 -0.37 -8.14
C TYR A 59 4.03 0.92 -8.88
N ARG A 60 4.97 1.89 -8.86
CA ARG A 60 4.85 3.11 -9.64
C ARG A 60 5.13 2.82 -11.11
N LYS A 61 4.79 3.76 -11.96
CA LYS A 61 5.05 3.67 -13.39
C LYS A 61 6.53 3.48 -13.71
N ASP A 62 7.43 4.00 -12.88
CA ASP A 62 8.88 3.85 -13.05
C ASP A 62 9.38 2.48 -12.57
N GLY A 63 8.49 1.61 -12.08
CA GLY A 63 8.84 0.28 -11.59
C GLY A 63 9.18 0.21 -10.12
N SER A 64 9.33 1.33 -9.43
CA SER A 64 9.66 1.32 -8.02
C SER A 64 8.47 0.88 -7.16
N LEU A 65 8.76 0.16 -6.08
CA LEU A 65 7.74 -0.28 -5.14
C LEU A 65 7.16 0.92 -4.41
N TYR A 66 5.83 1.03 -4.42
CA TYR A 66 5.12 2.11 -3.73
C TYR A 66 4.47 1.62 -2.44
N TYR A 67 3.76 0.50 -2.48
CA TYR A 67 3.01 -0.01 -1.34
C TYR A 67 3.17 -1.51 -1.24
N ALA A 68 3.31 -2.03 -0.03
CA ALA A 68 3.29 -3.46 0.24
C ALA A 68 2.44 -3.70 1.49
N GLY A 69 1.39 -4.50 1.36
CA GLY A 69 0.53 -4.77 2.50
C GLY A 69 -0.80 -5.37 2.12
N GLU A 70 -1.76 -5.19 3.01
CA GLU A 70 -3.08 -5.79 2.88
C GLU A 70 -4.01 -4.95 2.01
N TRP A 71 -4.85 -5.65 1.26
CA TRP A 71 -5.88 -5.09 0.39
C TRP A 71 -7.21 -5.74 0.75
N ARG A 72 -8.27 -5.00 0.59
CA ARG A 72 -9.62 -5.48 0.80
C ARG A 72 -10.53 -4.86 -0.24
N GLU A 73 -11.10 -5.70 -1.12
CA GLU A 73 -11.99 -5.26 -2.20
C GLU A 73 -11.45 -4.05 -2.98
N GLU A 74 -10.24 -4.18 -3.54
CA GLU A 74 -9.56 -3.17 -4.36
C GLU A 74 -8.92 -2.02 -3.58
N ILE A 75 -9.06 -1.97 -2.26
CA ILE A 75 -8.65 -0.84 -1.44
C ILE A 75 -7.60 -1.27 -0.42
N LYS A 76 -6.56 -0.46 -0.21
CA LYS A 76 -5.58 -0.68 0.85
C LYS A 76 -6.28 -0.65 2.20
N HIS A 77 -6.04 -1.67 3.01
CA HIS A 77 -6.73 -1.84 4.28
C HIS A 77 -5.85 -2.67 5.20
N GLY A 78 -5.96 -2.45 6.55
CA GLY A 78 -5.15 -3.22 7.48
C GLY A 78 -3.70 -2.77 7.49
N GLN A 79 -2.76 -3.69 7.69
CA GLN A 79 -1.33 -3.36 7.81
C GLN A 79 -0.67 -3.20 6.45
N GLY A 80 0.14 -2.15 6.32
CA GLY A 80 0.87 -1.92 5.08
C GLY A 80 2.03 -0.97 5.25
N ALA A 81 2.83 -0.84 4.19
CA ALA A 81 4.00 0.03 4.16
C ALA A 81 4.05 0.81 2.86
N ILE A 82 4.45 2.08 2.95
CA ILE A 82 4.64 2.95 1.80
C ILE A 82 6.13 3.26 1.66
N TYR A 83 6.60 3.25 0.42
CA TYR A 83 7.99 3.50 0.06
C TYR A 83 8.09 4.69 -0.90
N ASN A 84 9.19 5.42 -0.85
CA ASN A 84 9.46 6.50 -1.81
C ASN A 84 10.05 5.92 -3.11
N LYS A 85 10.36 6.80 -4.08
CA LYS A 85 10.88 6.36 -5.39
C LYS A 85 12.24 5.68 -5.31
N LYS A 86 12.98 5.86 -4.21
CA LYS A 86 14.24 5.17 -3.94
C LYS A 86 14.02 3.87 -3.16
N GLU A 87 12.76 3.48 -3.01
CA GLU A 87 12.34 2.29 -2.26
C GLU A 87 12.75 2.33 -0.79
N GLN A 88 12.83 3.53 -0.22
CA GLN A 88 13.04 3.74 1.20
C GLN A 88 11.69 3.81 1.92
N LEU A 89 11.63 3.23 3.11
CA LEU A 89 10.40 3.19 3.90
C LEU A 89 10.00 4.60 4.35
N VAL A 90 8.77 4.99 4.04
CA VAL A 90 8.18 6.28 4.44
C VAL A 90 7.19 6.11 5.59
N TYR A 91 6.39 5.06 5.53
CA TYR A 91 5.34 4.80 6.50
C TYR A 91 5.12 3.31 6.66
N THR A 92 4.89 2.87 7.89
CA THR A 92 4.41 1.51 8.16
C THR A 92 3.34 1.59 9.23
N GLY A 93 2.21 0.92 8.99
CA GLY A 93 1.12 0.93 9.95
C GLY A 93 -0.20 0.58 9.31
N GLN A 94 -1.26 1.08 9.93
CA GLN A 94 -2.62 0.72 9.54
C GLN A 94 -3.18 1.64 8.45
N PHE A 95 -4.00 1.06 7.60
CA PHE A 95 -4.74 1.75 6.53
C PHE A 95 -6.22 1.46 6.66
N ARG A 96 -7.01 2.44 6.30
CA ARG A 96 -8.46 2.32 6.21
C ARG A 96 -8.93 3.11 5.01
N GLU A 97 -9.66 2.42 4.11
CA GLU A 97 -10.19 3.04 2.88
C GLU A 97 -9.10 3.75 2.07
N GLY A 98 -7.91 3.12 1.98
CA GLY A 98 -6.80 3.62 1.21
C GLY A 98 -5.96 4.69 1.89
N LYS A 99 -6.30 5.07 3.12
CA LYS A 99 -5.65 6.16 3.84
C LYS A 99 -4.97 5.65 5.12
N ARG A 100 -3.88 6.30 5.51
CA ARG A 100 -3.24 6.03 6.80
C ARG A 100 -4.25 6.33 7.90
N HIS A 101 -4.42 5.38 8.81
CA HIS A 101 -5.45 5.46 9.85
C HIS A 101 -5.05 4.52 10.98
N GLY A 102 -5.36 4.90 12.25
CA GLY A 102 -4.96 4.09 13.40
C GLY A 102 -3.48 4.24 13.69
N LYS A 103 -2.84 3.20 14.20
CA LYS A 103 -1.42 3.24 14.59
C LYS A 103 -0.51 3.19 13.37
N GLY A 104 0.50 4.06 13.34
CA GLY A 104 1.47 4.04 12.26
C GLY A 104 2.72 4.87 12.57
N LYS A 105 3.81 4.50 11.89
CA LYS A 105 5.11 5.14 12.03
C LYS A 105 5.51 5.80 10.72
N GLN A 106 6.05 7.01 10.82
CA GLN A 106 6.54 7.76 9.68
C GLN A 106 8.05 7.94 9.81
N TYR A 107 8.76 7.76 8.69
CA TYR A 107 10.21 7.81 8.65
C TYR A 107 10.69 8.94 7.76
N ARG A 108 11.87 9.48 8.09
CA ARG A 108 12.57 10.46 7.25
C ARG A 108 13.26 9.75 6.10
N GLU A 109 13.69 10.53 5.12
CA GLU A 109 14.42 10.01 3.97
C GLU A 109 15.72 9.30 4.37
N ASP A 110 16.36 9.71 5.48
CA ASP A 110 17.56 9.06 5.99
C ASP A 110 17.29 7.75 6.75
N GLY A 111 16.01 7.34 6.84
CA GLY A 111 15.60 6.11 7.50
C GLY A 111 15.31 6.25 8.99
N THR A 112 15.54 7.42 9.57
CA THR A 112 15.27 7.61 11.00
C THR A 112 13.79 7.81 11.27
N LEU A 113 13.33 7.30 12.41
CA LEU A 113 11.92 7.45 12.82
C LEU A 113 11.63 8.92 13.13
N TYR A 114 10.55 9.43 12.55
CA TYR A 114 10.11 10.80 12.78
C TYR A 114 8.88 10.87 13.68
N TYR A 115 7.88 10.03 13.43
CA TYR A 115 6.61 10.05 14.17
C TYR A 115 6.15 8.62 14.45
N ASP A 116 5.64 8.40 15.65
CA ASP A 116 5.03 7.12 16.05
C ASP A 116 3.76 7.45 16.81
N GLY A 117 2.61 7.14 16.23
CA GLY A 117 1.35 7.47 16.86
C GLY A 117 0.14 7.22 16.00
N LEU A 118 -0.94 7.91 16.34
CA LEU A 118 -2.23 7.72 15.69
C LEU A 118 -2.39 8.62 14.47
N TRP A 119 -3.14 8.10 13.51
CA TRP A 119 -3.43 8.74 12.23
C TRP A 119 -4.92 8.71 11.95
N ARG A 120 -5.39 9.69 11.22
CA ARG A 120 -6.76 9.72 10.70
C ARG A 120 -6.77 10.41 9.35
N ASN A 121 -7.27 9.71 8.33
CA ASN A 121 -7.39 10.23 6.97
C ASN A 121 -6.08 10.87 6.46
N ASN A 122 -4.97 10.13 6.58
CA ASN A 122 -3.63 10.53 6.13
C ASN A 122 -2.95 11.62 6.97
N LYS A 123 -3.55 12.02 8.08
CA LYS A 123 -2.99 13.06 8.95
C LYS A 123 -2.76 12.54 10.35
N LYS A 124 -1.72 13.04 11.02
CA LYS A 124 -1.48 12.75 12.43
C LYS A 124 -2.69 13.25 13.22
N HIS A 125 -3.25 12.39 14.05
CA HIS A 125 -4.47 12.72 14.77
C HIS A 125 -4.59 11.82 16.00
N GLY A 126 -4.71 12.41 17.19
CA GLY A 126 -4.70 11.69 18.45
C GLY A 126 -3.30 11.65 19.04
N GLU A 127 -3.05 10.71 19.93
CA GLU A 127 -1.77 10.61 20.63
C GLU A 127 -0.64 10.19 19.71
N GLY A 128 0.52 10.82 19.88
CA GLY A 128 1.70 10.48 19.12
C GLY A 128 2.96 11.13 19.65
N SER A 129 4.10 10.66 19.17
CA SER A 129 5.42 11.12 19.59
C SER A 129 6.26 11.50 18.39
N LEU A 130 7.03 12.56 18.53
CA LEU A 130 8.01 12.98 17.53
C LEU A 130 9.42 12.68 18.03
N PHE A 131 10.29 12.30 17.09
CA PHE A 131 11.67 11.92 17.39
C PHE A 131 12.65 12.72 16.55
N ALA A 132 13.79 13.07 17.16
CA ALA A 132 14.91 13.66 16.45
C ALA A 132 15.68 12.59 15.69
N LYS A 133 16.57 13.01 14.78
CA LYS A 133 17.37 12.08 13.98
C LYS A 133 18.27 11.17 14.82
N ASN A 134 18.66 11.61 16.01
CA ASN A 134 19.48 10.80 16.93
C ASN A 134 18.65 9.77 17.72
N GLY A 135 17.32 9.74 17.49
CA GLY A 135 16.41 8.80 18.15
C GLY A 135 15.79 9.32 19.44
N GLU A 136 16.15 10.51 19.88
CA GLU A 136 15.57 11.10 21.10
C GLU A 136 14.15 11.56 20.85
N GLN A 137 13.25 11.24 21.79
CA GLN A 137 11.89 11.73 21.76
C GLN A 137 11.87 13.22 22.12
N VAL A 138 11.41 14.05 21.20
CA VAL A 138 11.38 15.51 21.39
C VAL A 138 9.99 16.05 21.70
N PHE A 139 8.94 15.23 21.53
CA PHE A 139 7.57 15.63 21.86
C PHE A 139 6.72 14.38 21.99
N THR A 140 5.82 14.40 22.97
CA THR A 140 4.73 13.42 23.06
C THR A 140 3.47 14.17 23.48
N GLY A 141 2.35 13.87 22.84
CA GLY A 141 1.10 14.54 23.13
C GLY A 141 0.08 14.30 22.03
N ASN A 142 -0.85 15.23 21.90
CA ASN A 142 -1.96 15.09 20.97
C ASN A 142 -1.77 15.89 19.70
N PHE A 143 -2.32 15.34 18.61
CA PHE A 143 -2.33 15.96 17.29
C PHE A 143 -3.77 16.07 16.80
N ARG A 144 -4.03 17.09 16.01
CA ARG A 144 -5.31 17.26 15.32
C ARG A 144 -5.02 17.75 13.91
N GLU A 145 -5.48 17.00 12.92
CA GLU A 145 -5.30 17.34 11.51
C GLU A 145 -3.84 17.66 11.16
N GLY A 146 -2.89 16.89 11.69
CA GLY A 146 -1.47 17.01 11.42
C GLY A 146 -0.70 17.99 12.30
N ARG A 147 -1.37 18.70 13.21
CA ARG A 147 -0.74 19.72 14.05
C ARG A 147 -0.78 19.33 15.53
N ARG A 148 0.23 19.74 16.27
CA ARG A 148 0.23 19.58 17.73
C ARG A 148 -0.94 20.36 18.31
N VAL A 149 -1.57 19.80 19.33
CA VAL A 149 -2.64 20.47 20.07
C VAL A 149 -2.09 20.80 21.45
N ASP A 150 -2.01 22.08 21.75
CA ASP A 150 -1.65 22.55 23.08
C ASP A 150 -2.90 22.59 23.93
N ILE A 151 -2.79 22.10 25.13
CA ILE A 151 -3.88 22.10 26.08
C ILE A 151 -3.79 23.36 26.95
#